data_76089c4c5c0e55add403cb9e47c1acd3
#
_entry.id   76089c4c5c0e55add403cb9e47c1acd3
#
_cell.length_a   1.000
_cell.length_b   1.000
_cell.length_c   1.000
_cell.angle_alpha   90.00
_cell.angle_beta   90.00
_cell.angle_gamma   90.00
#
_symmetry.space_group_name_H-M   'P 1'
#
loop_
_entity.id
_entity.type
_entity.pdbx_description
1 polymer ?
#
loop_
_entity_poly.entity_id
_entity_poly.type
_entity_poly.pdbx_seq_one_letter_code
_entity_poly.pdbx_strand_id
1 'polypeptide(L)'
;MEFFMSARKESRKNNRVKLGSPLRVVMGSIGADVRYDMVSRNISHTGFFLDFEKPGRFPFTSASIMEIWLELEEGSTIFFNGKMARVVYPNDEAARETGPGIAVRIVQIDSKNEKTLFEFIDRKIRELQDNRNNVA
;
A
#
# COMPACT_ATOMS: atom_id res chain seq x y z
N MET A 1 -2.91 -20.81 17.14
CA MET A 1 -3.73 -19.98 16.21
C MET A 1 -3.92 -18.55 16.69
N GLU A 2 -4.44 -18.36 17.88
CA GLU A 2 -4.62 -17.03 18.44
C GLU A 2 -3.31 -16.28 18.61
N PHE A 3 -2.30 -16.99 19.07
CA PHE A 3 -0.96 -16.45 19.20
C PHE A 3 -0.46 -15.88 17.87
N PHE A 4 -0.72 -16.61 16.79
CA PHE A 4 -0.34 -16.20 15.45
C PHE A 4 -1.04 -14.90 15.04
N MET A 5 -2.32 -14.79 15.34
CA MET A 5 -3.09 -13.62 14.96
C MET A 5 -2.66 -12.37 15.73
N SER A 6 -2.33 -12.53 17.01
CA SER A 6 -1.82 -11.40 17.80
C SER A 6 -0.49 -10.89 17.24
N ALA A 7 0.43 -11.80 16.93
CA ALA A 7 1.71 -11.43 16.35
C ALA A 7 1.52 -10.72 15.01
N ARG A 8 0.55 -11.20 14.22
CA ARG A 8 0.26 -10.60 12.93
C ARG A 8 -0.27 -9.17 13.06
N LYS A 9 -1.12 -8.91 14.05
CA LYS A 9 -1.64 -7.57 14.29
C LYS A 9 -0.54 -6.60 14.67
N GLU A 10 0.34 -7.03 15.56
CA GLU A 10 1.46 -6.20 15.98
C GLU A 10 2.40 -5.92 14.83
N SER A 11 2.70 -6.93 14.04
CA SER A 11 3.54 -6.79 12.85
C SER A 11 2.95 -5.80 11.86
N ARG A 12 1.63 -5.82 11.70
CA ARG A 12 0.96 -4.92 10.77
C ARG A 12 1.15 -3.46 11.17
N LYS A 13 1.06 -3.13 12.45
CA LYS A 13 1.27 -1.77 12.94
C LYS A 13 2.71 -1.33 12.74
N ASN A 14 3.64 -2.24 13.01
CA ASN A 14 5.06 -1.92 12.99
C ASN A 14 5.65 -1.92 11.58
N ASN A 15 4.99 -2.57 10.61
CA ASN A 15 5.51 -2.74 9.26
C ASN A 15 5.00 -1.70 8.27
N ARG A 16 4.17 -0.77 8.72
CA ARG A 16 3.72 0.31 7.86
C ARG A 16 4.86 1.32 7.69
N VAL A 17 5.20 1.59 6.44
CA VAL A 17 6.27 2.50 6.09
C VAL A 17 5.71 3.73 5.39
N LYS A 18 6.06 4.90 5.92
CA LYS A 18 5.73 6.16 5.30
C LYS A 18 6.90 6.55 4.40
N LEU A 19 6.62 6.69 3.12
CA LEU A 19 7.64 6.94 2.10
C LEU A 19 7.93 8.43 1.94
N GLY A 20 9.21 8.77 1.78
CA GLY A 20 9.61 10.15 1.51
C GLY A 20 9.20 10.61 0.13
N SER A 21 9.27 9.71 -0.85
CA SER A 21 8.82 9.97 -2.21
C SER A 21 7.69 9.02 -2.56
N PRO A 22 6.64 9.49 -3.29
CA PRO A 22 5.54 8.63 -3.64
C PRO A 22 5.94 7.58 -4.67
N LEU A 23 5.29 6.42 -4.60
CA LEU A 23 5.44 5.37 -5.59
C LEU A 23 4.29 5.44 -6.58
N ARG A 24 4.58 5.17 -7.84
CA ARG A 24 3.55 5.10 -8.86
C ARG A 24 2.80 3.78 -8.77
N VAL A 25 1.48 3.85 -8.85
CA VAL A 25 0.60 2.70 -8.81
C VAL A 25 -0.28 2.74 -10.05
N VAL A 26 -0.24 1.68 -10.85
CA VAL A 26 -1.14 1.54 -12.00
C VAL A 26 -2.13 0.44 -11.66
N MET A 27 -3.41 0.69 -11.86
CA MET A 27 -4.42 -0.28 -11.48
C MET A 27 -5.60 -0.32 -12.43
N GLY A 28 -6.26 -1.46 -12.49
CA GLY A 28 -7.45 -1.66 -13.31
C GLY A 28 -8.27 -2.83 -12.81
N SER A 29 -9.49 -2.97 -13.29
CA SER A 29 -10.30 -4.15 -13.03
C SER A 29 -9.79 -5.33 -13.84
N ILE A 30 -9.96 -6.53 -13.33
CA ILE A 30 -9.60 -7.74 -14.05
C ILE A 30 -10.33 -7.77 -15.39
N GLY A 31 -9.57 -7.93 -16.47
CA GLY A 31 -10.12 -8.03 -17.80
C GLY A 31 -10.52 -6.71 -18.45
N ALA A 32 -10.35 -5.59 -17.78
CA ALA A 32 -10.66 -4.28 -18.35
C ALA A 32 -9.42 -3.68 -19.03
N ASP A 33 -9.66 -2.92 -20.09
CA ASP A 33 -8.58 -2.24 -20.81
C ASP A 33 -8.16 -0.93 -20.15
N VAL A 34 -9.03 -0.37 -19.30
CA VAL A 34 -8.78 0.93 -18.68
C VAL A 34 -7.81 0.78 -17.52
N ARG A 35 -6.81 1.64 -17.48
CA ARG A 35 -5.83 1.71 -16.39
C ARG A 35 -5.86 3.09 -15.77
N TYR A 36 -5.61 3.13 -14.47
CA TYR A 36 -5.58 4.37 -13.70
C TYR A 36 -4.21 4.54 -13.07
N ASP A 37 -3.67 5.75 -13.16
CA ASP A 37 -2.39 6.11 -12.53
C ASP A 37 -2.67 6.80 -11.21
N MET A 38 -2.05 6.29 -10.14
CA MET A 38 -2.20 6.84 -8.80
C MET A 38 -0.85 6.82 -8.10
N VAL A 39 -0.79 7.38 -6.90
CA VAL A 39 0.44 7.36 -6.11
C VAL A 39 0.16 6.86 -4.70
N SER A 40 1.17 6.24 -4.10
CA SER A 40 1.13 5.79 -2.73
C SER A 40 2.35 6.29 -1.98
N ARG A 41 2.13 6.82 -0.77
CA ARG A 41 3.19 7.23 0.14
C ARG A 41 3.27 6.39 1.40
N ASN A 42 2.44 5.36 1.48
CA ASN A 42 2.32 4.57 2.69
C ASN A 42 2.07 3.12 2.29
N ILE A 43 2.97 2.24 2.67
CA ILE A 43 2.94 0.84 2.24
C ILE A 43 3.26 -0.09 3.41
N SER A 44 2.69 -1.28 3.39
CA SER A 44 2.96 -2.33 4.38
C SER A 44 3.00 -3.69 3.68
N HIS A 45 3.30 -4.73 4.45
CA HIS A 45 3.31 -6.11 3.92
C HIS A 45 1.93 -6.58 3.45
N THR A 46 0.86 -5.94 3.91
CA THR A 46 -0.51 -6.37 3.62
C THR A 46 -1.27 -5.45 2.69
N GLY A 47 -0.73 -4.29 2.38
CA GLY A 47 -1.42 -3.34 1.52
C GLY A 47 -0.77 -1.98 1.48
N PHE A 48 -1.49 -1.03 0.93
CA PHE A 48 -0.96 0.33 0.75
C PHE A 48 -2.10 1.34 0.75
N PHE A 49 -1.75 2.61 0.86
CA PHE A 49 -2.72 3.70 0.83
C PHE A 49 -2.52 4.52 -0.43
N LEU A 50 -3.60 4.71 -1.18
CA LEU A 50 -3.60 5.54 -2.39
C LEU A 50 -4.02 6.96 -2.03
N ASP A 51 -3.20 7.94 -2.39
CA ASP A 51 -3.57 9.35 -2.29
C ASP A 51 -4.61 9.65 -3.36
N PHE A 52 -5.79 10.12 -2.93
CA PHE A 52 -6.87 10.36 -3.87
C PHE A 52 -7.79 11.45 -3.30
N GLU A 53 -7.72 12.64 -3.87
CA GLU A 53 -8.42 13.82 -3.33
C GLU A 53 -9.93 13.68 -3.29
N LYS A 54 -10.49 12.93 -4.23
CA LYS A 54 -11.95 12.77 -4.34
C LYS A 54 -12.33 11.28 -4.24
N PRO A 55 -12.23 10.69 -3.03
CA PRO A 55 -12.47 9.25 -2.87
C PRO A 55 -13.84 8.78 -3.37
N GLY A 56 -14.85 9.66 -3.34
CA GLY A 56 -16.16 9.32 -3.84
C GLY A 56 -16.24 9.09 -5.35
N ARG A 57 -15.18 9.46 -6.08
CA ARG A 57 -15.08 9.24 -7.53
C ARG A 57 -14.18 8.06 -7.87
N PHE A 58 -13.72 7.33 -6.88
CA PHE A 58 -12.90 6.16 -7.12
C PHE A 58 -13.69 5.15 -7.96
N PRO A 59 -13.10 4.63 -9.05
CA PRO A 59 -13.86 3.83 -10.01
C PRO A 59 -14.13 2.39 -9.58
N PHE A 60 -13.60 1.98 -8.45
CA PHE A 60 -13.75 0.61 -7.95
C PHE A 60 -14.56 0.59 -6.67
N THR A 61 -15.19 -0.57 -6.39
CA THR A 61 -15.94 -0.78 -5.15
C THR A 61 -15.23 -1.83 -4.29
N SER A 62 -15.72 -2.03 -3.08
CA SER A 62 -15.16 -3.05 -2.19
C SER A 62 -15.33 -4.48 -2.73
N ALA A 63 -16.23 -4.68 -3.68
CA ALA A 63 -16.42 -5.98 -4.33
C ALA A 63 -15.46 -6.22 -5.49
N SER A 64 -14.84 -5.16 -6.01
CA SER A 64 -13.95 -5.24 -7.16
C SER A 64 -12.60 -5.86 -6.78
N ILE A 65 -12.14 -6.80 -7.60
CA ILE A 65 -10.76 -7.28 -7.51
C ILE A 65 -9.95 -6.50 -8.54
N MET A 66 -8.92 -5.82 -8.08
CA MET A 66 -8.11 -4.96 -8.92
C MET A 66 -6.80 -5.63 -9.27
N GLU A 67 -6.35 -5.42 -10.51
CA GLU A 67 -4.99 -5.73 -10.92
C GLU A 67 -4.13 -4.51 -10.62
N ILE A 68 -3.03 -4.71 -9.91
CA ILE A 68 -2.22 -3.62 -9.39
C ILE A 68 -0.76 -3.83 -9.76
N TRP A 69 -0.17 -2.82 -10.40
CA TRP A 69 1.25 -2.75 -10.69
C TRP A 69 1.84 -1.63 -9.85
N LEU A 70 2.71 -1.99 -8.93
CA LEU A 70 3.35 -1.02 -8.03
C LEU A 70 4.81 -0.88 -8.47
N GLU A 71 5.19 0.34 -8.85
CA GLU A 71 6.56 0.63 -9.26
C GLU A 71 7.39 0.98 -8.02
N LEU A 72 8.28 0.08 -7.67
CA LEU A 72 9.21 0.29 -6.58
C LEU A 72 10.40 1.10 -7.10
N GLU A 73 11.22 1.59 -6.19
CA GLU A 73 12.43 2.29 -6.57
C GLU A 73 13.33 1.38 -7.41
N GLU A 74 14.22 1.99 -8.19
CA GLU A 74 15.20 1.27 -9.02
C GLU A 74 14.60 0.53 -10.20
N GLY A 75 13.38 0.92 -10.60
CA GLY A 75 12.76 0.36 -11.80
C GLY A 75 12.10 -0.99 -11.63
N SER A 76 12.06 -1.51 -10.41
CA SER A 76 11.35 -2.76 -10.15
C SER A 76 9.85 -2.52 -10.08
N THR A 77 9.06 -3.38 -10.74
CA THR A 77 7.61 -3.32 -10.66
C THR A 77 7.10 -4.66 -10.16
N ILE A 78 6.21 -4.63 -9.19
CA ILE A 78 5.56 -5.85 -8.71
C ILE A 78 4.09 -5.83 -9.09
N PHE A 79 3.54 -7.03 -9.24
CA PHE A 79 2.14 -7.21 -9.58
C PHE A 79 1.43 -8.01 -8.50
N PHE A 80 0.21 -7.60 -8.17
CA PHE A 80 -0.64 -8.35 -7.26
C PHE A 80 -2.10 -7.97 -7.49
N ASN A 81 -3.00 -8.74 -6.89
CA ASN A 81 -4.41 -8.41 -6.87
C ASN A 81 -4.76 -7.82 -5.51
N GLY A 82 -5.64 -6.83 -5.52
CA GLY A 82 -6.04 -6.16 -4.30
C GLY A 82 -7.51 -5.83 -4.28
N LYS A 83 -7.99 -5.47 -3.10
CA LYS A 83 -9.35 -4.98 -2.89
C LYS A 83 -9.33 -3.73 -2.06
N MET A 84 -10.28 -2.85 -2.31
CA MET A 84 -10.48 -1.67 -1.49
C MET A 84 -10.89 -2.10 -0.09
N ALA A 85 -10.12 -1.69 0.90
CA ALA A 85 -10.39 -2.03 2.30
C ALA A 85 -11.09 -0.91 3.04
N ARG A 86 -10.79 0.34 2.69
CA ARG A 86 -11.32 1.49 3.39
C ARG A 86 -11.23 2.74 2.53
N VAL A 87 -12.21 3.62 2.69
CA VAL A 87 -12.20 4.95 2.06
C VAL A 87 -12.00 5.99 3.15
N VAL A 88 -11.09 6.92 2.93
CA VAL A 88 -10.87 8.05 3.85
C VAL A 88 -11.28 9.32 3.12
N TYR A 89 -12.37 9.93 3.58
CA TYR A 89 -12.86 11.18 3.01
C TYR A 89 -12.14 12.39 3.63
N PRO A 90 -12.11 13.54 2.93
CA PRO A 90 -11.37 14.71 3.44
C PRO A 90 -11.78 15.18 4.83
N ASN A 91 -13.04 14.97 5.22
CA ASN A 91 -13.54 15.37 6.52
C ASN A 91 -13.46 14.28 7.58
N ASP A 92 -12.94 13.10 7.24
CA ASP A 92 -12.75 12.04 8.22
C ASP A 92 -11.58 12.38 9.14
N GLU A 93 -11.67 11.94 10.39
CA GLU A 93 -10.59 12.14 11.35
C GLU A 93 -9.29 11.50 10.87
N ALA A 94 -9.38 10.33 10.26
CA ALA A 94 -8.21 9.62 9.74
C ALA A 94 -7.47 10.42 8.67
N ALA A 95 -8.15 11.33 7.97
CA ALA A 95 -7.53 12.15 6.93
C ALA A 95 -6.48 13.10 7.48
N ARG A 96 -6.47 13.35 8.78
CA ARG A 96 -5.46 14.21 9.41
C ARG A 96 -4.09 13.58 9.36
N GLU A 97 -4.02 12.26 9.39
CA GLU A 97 -2.74 11.54 9.34
C GLU A 97 -2.33 11.16 7.92
N THR A 98 -3.27 10.67 7.13
CA THR A 98 -2.96 10.10 5.82
C THR A 98 -3.36 11.00 4.65
N GLY A 99 -4.20 12.00 4.89
CA GLY A 99 -4.92 12.68 3.82
C GLY A 99 -6.08 11.84 3.33
N PRO A 100 -6.90 12.38 2.41
CA PRO A 100 -7.97 11.60 1.82
C PRO A 100 -7.42 10.57 0.85
N GLY A 101 -8.10 9.45 0.73
CA GLY A 101 -7.67 8.41 -0.19
C GLY A 101 -8.32 7.06 0.04
N ILE A 102 -7.67 6.04 -0.48
CA ILE A 102 -8.19 4.68 -0.49
C ILE A 102 -7.15 3.73 0.08
N ALA A 103 -7.53 3.00 1.12
CA ALA A 103 -6.70 1.92 1.62
C ALA A 103 -6.99 0.66 0.81
N VAL A 104 -5.96 0.00 0.31
CA VAL A 104 -6.05 -1.21 -0.51
C VAL A 104 -5.32 -2.32 0.21
N ARG A 105 -5.96 -3.49 0.32
CA ARG A 105 -5.29 -4.67 0.86
C ARG A 105 -4.95 -5.64 -0.25
N ILE A 106 -3.83 -6.31 -0.10
CA ILE A 106 -3.40 -7.35 -1.03
C ILE A 106 -4.23 -8.60 -0.75
N VAL A 107 -4.87 -9.15 -1.79
CA VAL A 107 -5.66 -10.38 -1.65
C VAL A 107 -5.01 -11.57 -2.31
N GLN A 108 -4.15 -11.33 -3.32
CA GLN A 108 -3.41 -12.39 -3.97
C GLN A 108 -2.12 -11.84 -4.53
N ILE A 109 -1.01 -12.49 -4.22
CA ILE A 109 0.31 -12.13 -4.72
C ILE A 109 1.13 -13.42 -4.81
N ASP A 110 1.88 -13.57 -5.92
CA ASP A 110 2.74 -14.74 -6.04
C ASP A 110 4.00 -14.59 -5.17
N SER A 111 4.68 -15.69 -4.92
CA SER A 111 5.83 -15.70 -4.00
C SER A 111 6.98 -14.83 -4.46
N LYS A 112 7.18 -14.70 -5.76
CA LYS A 112 8.28 -13.86 -6.30
C LYS A 112 8.00 -12.38 -6.03
N ASN A 113 6.78 -11.92 -6.35
CA ASN A 113 6.40 -10.53 -6.11
C ASN A 113 6.34 -10.23 -4.63
N GLU A 114 5.84 -11.17 -3.83
CA GLU A 114 5.79 -11.00 -2.38
C GLU A 114 7.19 -10.82 -1.79
N LYS A 115 8.14 -11.63 -2.22
CA LYS A 115 9.52 -11.52 -1.77
C LYS A 115 10.10 -10.15 -2.11
N THR A 116 9.88 -9.68 -3.32
CA THR A 116 10.35 -8.36 -3.76
C THR A 116 9.74 -7.25 -2.91
N LEU A 117 8.45 -7.34 -2.66
CA LEU A 117 7.76 -6.36 -1.82
C LEU A 117 8.31 -6.34 -0.40
N PHE A 118 8.47 -7.52 0.20
CA PHE A 118 8.94 -7.64 1.59
C PHE A 118 10.37 -7.14 1.74
N GLU A 119 11.22 -7.45 0.79
CA GLU A 119 12.60 -6.95 0.79
C GLU A 119 12.64 -5.43 0.69
N PHE A 120 11.79 -4.85 -0.15
CA PHE A 120 11.69 -3.40 -0.29
C PHE A 120 11.26 -2.76 1.04
N ILE A 121 10.21 -3.28 1.66
CA ILE A 121 9.68 -2.73 2.92
C ILE A 121 10.73 -2.86 4.02
N ASP A 122 11.36 -4.01 4.14
CA ASP A 122 12.37 -4.24 5.18
C ASP A 122 13.57 -3.31 5.00
N ARG A 123 13.98 -3.07 3.75
CA ARG A 123 15.06 -2.12 3.46
C ARG A 123 14.66 -0.71 3.87
N LYS A 124 13.42 -0.30 3.59
CA LYS A 124 12.93 1.02 3.97
C LYS A 124 12.87 1.19 5.47
N ILE A 125 12.46 0.17 6.19
CA ILE A 125 12.44 0.21 7.65
C ILE A 125 13.85 0.40 8.19
N ARG A 126 14.82 -0.33 7.65
CA ARG A 126 16.23 -0.19 8.06
C ARG A 126 16.78 1.21 7.76
N GLU A 127 16.47 1.76 6.58
CA GLU A 127 16.89 3.11 6.22
C GLU A 127 16.37 4.15 7.20
N LEU A 128 15.11 4.02 7.62
CA LEU A 128 14.52 4.93 8.60
C LEU A 128 15.19 4.81 9.96
N GLN A 129 15.52 3.59 10.38
CA GLN A 129 16.22 3.36 11.65
C GLN A 129 17.63 3.94 11.60
N ASP A 130 18.34 3.75 10.50
CA ASP A 130 19.69 4.29 10.32
C ASP A 130 19.68 5.81 10.36
N ASN A 131 18.71 6.44 9.72
CA ASN A 131 18.59 7.89 9.74
C ASN A 131 18.34 8.42 11.14
N ARG A 132 17.55 7.73 11.96
CA ARG A 132 17.32 8.10 13.35
C ARG A 132 18.61 8.01 14.16
N ASN A 133 19.38 6.95 13.94
CA ASN A 133 20.63 6.74 14.65
C ASN A 133 21.67 7.81 14.27
N ASN A 134 21.66 8.24 13.01
CA ASN A 134 22.60 9.25 12.53
C ASN A 134 22.27 10.66 13.01
N VAL A 135 21.03 10.91 13.37
CA VAL A 135 20.61 12.25 13.83
C VAL A 135 20.98 12.45 15.31
N ALA A 136 21.17 11.38 16.03
CA ALA A 136 21.59 11.47 17.42
C ALA A 136 23.06 11.83 17.51
#